data_2a052a46de4768923de7a19a99f7b8cf
#
_entry.id   2a052a46de4768923de7a19a99f7b8cf
#
_cell.length_a   1.000
_cell.length_b   1.000
_cell.length_c   1.000
_cell.angle_alpha   90.00
_cell.angle_beta   90.00
_cell.angle_gamma   90.00
#
_symmetry.space_group_name_H-M   'P 1'
#
loop_
_entity.id
_entity.type
_entity.pdbx_description
1 polymer ?
#
loop_
_entity_poly.entity_id
_entity_poly.type
_entity_poly.pdbx_seq_one_letter_code
_entity_poly.pdbx_strand_id
1 'polypeptide(L)'
;MKLETIALHHGYTPDAQHAVAVPIHQTTSFSFDSAQHAADLFDLKVEGNIYSRIMNPTCAVLEQRIAALEGGIAGLAVASGMAAITYTIQTIAEAGDNIISISELYGGTYNLFAHTLPRQGIEVRFADKDDFDGIEALIDERTKAVFCESVGNPSGSVVDMVRLAEVAHRHGVPVIVDNTVPTPFLWRPIEHGADIVIHSATKYIGGHGTTIGGVIVDSGKFPWAEHAQRFPLLNEPDVSYHGVSYTRDVGAAAFIARARVVPLRNMGAALSAQAAWNLLQGLETLSLRIERVCSNTRQVAEFLQGHPAVNWVQYAGLADHKDHQLAQRYMNGHASGILSFGIKGGREAGARFYDALSMILRLVNIGDAKTCSSIPALTTHRQLNDEELANAGVTADMVRLSIGIEHIDDIIADLEQALNKTT
;
A
#
# COMPACT_ATOMS: atom_id res chain seq x y z
N MET A 1 9.31 4.94 21.36
CA MET A 1 8.94 6.30 20.87
C MET A 1 7.52 6.25 20.36
N LYS A 2 6.79 7.37 20.36
CA LYS A 2 5.47 7.50 19.70
C LYS A 2 5.66 7.64 18.20
N LEU A 3 4.62 7.34 17.42
CA LEU A 3 4.70 7.29 15.95
C LEU A 3 5.19 8.62 15.34
N GLU A 4 4.71 9.75 15.84
CA GLU A 4 5.11 11.09 15.37
C GLU A 4 6.63 11.32 15.56
N THR A 5 7.18 10.84 16.69
CA THR A 5 8.61 10.92 16.97
C THR A 5 9.42 9.95 16.11
N ILE A 6 8.89 8.74 15.85
CA ILE A 6 9.50 7.77 14.93
C ILE A 6 9.61 8.37 13.53
N ALA A 7 8.55 9.01 13.04
CA ALA A 7 8.53 9.64 11.72
C ALA A 7 9.62 10.70 11.51
N LEU A 8 10.08 11.33 12.59
CA LEU A 8 11.09 12.40 12.55
C LEU A 8 12.51 11.89 12.79
N HIS A 9 12.68 10.92 13.68
CA HIS A 9 14.02 10.62 14.24
C HIS A 9 14.52 9.20 13.96
N HIS A 10 13.65 8.22 13.68
CA HIS A 10 14.08 6.84 13.53
C HIS A 10 14.90 6.61 12.26
N GLY A 11 15.91 5.75 12.35
CA GLY A 11 16.71 5.30 11.21
C GLY A 11 17.82 6.27 10.77
N TYR A 12 18.00 7.44 11.41
CA TYR A 12 19.09 8.36 11.11
C TYR A 12 19.73 8.92 12.37
N THR A 13 21.05 8.87 12.40
CA THR A 13 21.90 9.58 13.36
C THR A 13 22.88 10.42 12.58
N PRO A 14 23.08 11.72 12.94
CA PRO A 14 24.05 12.57 12.26
C PRO A 14 25.46 11.94 12.22
N ASP A 15 26.06 11.95 11.05
CA ASP A 15 27.41 11.42 10.82
C ASP A 15 28.50 12.38 11.29
N ALA A 16 29.76 12.16 10.90
CA ALA A 16 30.89 13.00 11.24
C ALA A 16 30.78 14.46 10.72
N GLN A 17 29.87 14.75 9.80
CA GLN A 17 29.57 16.10 9.33
C GLN A 17 28.49 16.80 10.15
N HIS A 18 27.88 16.11 11.10
CA HIS A 18 26.80 16.60 11.98
C HIS A 18 25.57 17.13 11.20
N ALA A 19 25.31 16.59 9.99
CA ALA A 19 24.15 16.98 9.19
C ALA A 19 22.86 16.59 9.91
N VAL A 20 21.94 17.54 10.10
CA VAL A 20 20.63 17.29 10.75
C VAL A 20 19.65 16.62 9.78
N ALA A 21 19.60 17.07 8.52
CA ALA A 21 18.81 16.42 7.49
C ALA A 21 19.52 15.16 6.99
N VAL A 22 18.72 14.12 6.65
CA VAL A 22 19.25 12.90 6.03
C VAL A 22 19.99 13.26 4.75
N PRO A 23 21.28 12.89 4.59
CA PRO A 23 22.03 13.16 3.36
C PRO A 23 21.51 12.36 2.17
N ILE A 24 21.61 12.94 0.96
CA ILE A 24 21.33 12.23 -0.28
C ILE A 24 22.63 11.58 -0.78
N HIS A 25 22.74 10.26 -0.64
CA HIS A 25 23.89 9.51 -1.16
C HIS A 25 23.70 9.20 -2.66
N GLN A 26 23.99 10.20 -3.50
CA GLN A 26 23.82 10.13 -4.95
C GLN A 26 25.01 9.43 -5.60
N THR A 27 25.08 8.09 -5.44
CA THR A 27 26.13 7.26 -6.02
C THR A 27 25.54 5.93 -6.54
N THR A 28 26.19 5.34 -7.53
CA THR A 28 25.83 4.01 -8.04
C THR A 28 26.46 2.88 -7.24
N SER A 29 27.71 3.05 -6.80
CA SER A 29 28.53 2.02 -6.15
C SER A 29 29.31 2.61 -4.97
N PHE A 30 29.76 1.70 -4.11
CA PHE A 30 30.53 2.01 -2.91
C PHE A 30 31.88 1.28 -2.97
N SER A 31 32.94 1.91 -2.45
CA SER A 31 34.27 1.30 -2.36
C SER A 31 34.36 0.30 -1.20
N PHE A 32 35.24 -0.67 -1.34
CA PHE A 32 35.53 -1.66 -0.30
C PHE A 32 36.87 -1.37 0.35
N ASP A 33 36.99 -1.69 1.64
CA ASP A 33 38.24 -1.53 2.37
C ASP A 33 39.31 -2.57 1.98
N SER A 34 38.86 -3.78 1.55
CA SER A 34 39.72 -4.86 1.13
C SER A 34 38.94 -5.87 0.25
N ALA A 35 39.66 -6.80 -0.40
CA ALA A 35 39.05 -7.91 -1.13
C ALA A 35 38.23 -8.82 -0.18
N GLN A 36 38.70 -9.02 1.07
CA GLN A 36 37.95 -9.80 2.06
C GLN A 36 36.67 -9.09 2.49
N HIS A 37 36.71 -7.77 2.73
CA HIS A 37 35.50 -6.97 3.02
C HIS A 37 34.48 -7.06 1.89
N ALA A 38 34.94 -6.99 0.62
CA ALA A 38 34.08 -7.17 -0.53
C ALA A 38 33.41 -8.54 -0.52
N ALA A 39 34.18 -9.63 -0.32
CA ALA A 39 33.64 -10.99 -0.26
C ALA A 39 32.60 -11.17 0.86
N ASP A 40 32.90 -10.65 2.06
CA ASP A 40 32.01 -10.77 3.22
C ASP A 40 30.67 -10.02 3.03
N LEU A 41 30.69 -8.86 2.33
CA LEU A 41 29.47 -8.15 1.95
C LEU A 41 28.60 -8.95 0.96
N PHE A 42 29.23 -9.55 -0.07
CA PHE A 42 28.52 -10.38 -1.04
C PHE A 42 27.98 -11.69 -0.45
N ASP A 43 28.65 -12.22 0.55
CA ASP A 43 28.24 -13.42 1.29
C ASP A 43 27.22 -13.11 2.41
N LEU A 44 26.76 -11.87 2.57
CA LEU A 44 25.87 -11.40 3.65
C LEU A 44 26.42 -11.65 5.08
N LYS A 45 27.73 -11.74 5.24
CA LYS A 45 28.40 -11.94 6.55
C LYS A 45 28.56 -10.65 7.34
N VAL A 46 28.61 -9.52 6.63
CA VAL A 46 28.71 -8.18 7.22
C VAL A 46 27.69 -7.24 6.58
N GLU A 47 27.24 -6.27 7.34
CA GLU A 47 26.38 -5.20 6.81
C GLU A 47 27.20 -4.14 6.09
N GLY A 48 26.64 -3.55 5.04
CA GLY A 48 27.27 -2.45 4.30
C GLY A 48 26.65 -2.20 2.94
N ASN A 49 27.23 -1.27 2.20
CA ASN A 49 26.71 -0.85 0.90
C ASN A 49 27.62 -1.39 -0.22
N ILE A 50 27.00 -1.92 -1.26
CA ILE A 50 27.68 -2.43 -2.47
C ILE A 50 27.31 -1.59 -3.68
N TYR A 51 26.01 -1.51 -3.96
CA TYR A 51 25.47 -0.89 -5.16
C TYR A 51 24.05 -0.35 -4.91
N SER A 52 23.75 0.87 -5.32
CA SER A 52 22.52 1.58 -4.96
C SER A 52 21.24 0.94 -5.47
N ARG A 53 21.29 0.04 -6.46
CA ARG A 53 20.11 -0.77 -6.84
C ARG A 53 19.66 -1.73 -5.73
N ILE A 54 20.58 -2.21 -4.90
CA ILE A 54 20.30 -3.20 -3.86
C ILE A 54 20.16 -2.51 -2.49
N MET A 55 21.05 -1.56 -2.20
CA MET A 55 21.14 -0.84 -0.92
C MET A 55 21.75 0.53 -1.10
N ASN A 56 21.17 1.53 -0.43
CA ASN A 56 21.65 2.90 -0.43
C ASN A 56 21.36 3.53 0.94
N PRO A 57 22.28 4.27 1.58
CA PRO A 57 22.08 4.82 2.92
C PRO A 57 20.84 5.71 3.06
N THR A 58 20.50 6.50 2.05
CA THR A 58 19.28 7.34 2.06
C THR A 58 18.01 6.47 1.99
N CYS A 59 18.00 5.44 1.14
CA CYS A 59 16.89 4.50 1.07
C CYS A 59 16.74 3.71 2.37
N ALA A 60 17.86 3.33 3.02
CA ALA A 60 17.86 2.60 4.28
C ALA A 60 17.17 3.37 5.41
N VAL A 61 17.31 4.69 5.47
CA VAL A 61 16.57 5.52 6.44
C VAL A 61 15.07 5.44 6.21
N LEU A 62 14.62 5.51 4.96
CA LEU A 62 13.20 5.37 4.61
C LEU A 62 12.67 3.99 4.99
N GLU A 63 13.42 2.94 4.65
CA GLU A 63 13.08 1.54 4.96
C GLU A 63 12.92 1.31 6.46
N GLN A 64 13.90 1.73 7.25
CA GLN A 64 13.90 1.59 8.71
C GLN A 64 12.76 2.39 9.35
N ARG A 65 12.53 3.61 8.89
CA ARG A 65 11.51 4.50 9.43
C ARG A 65 10.10 3.97 9.20
N ILE A 66 9.80 3.52 7.97
CA ILE A 66 8.48 2.96 7.67
C ILE A 66 8.28 1.61 8.35
N ALA A 67 9.31 0.75 8.41
CA ALA A 67 9.24 -0.50 9.15
C ALA A 67 8.91 -0.26 10.63
N ALA A 68 9.58 0.69 11.28
CA ALA A 68 9.30 1.05 12.67
C ALA A 68 7.90 1.65 12.87
N LEU A 69 7.39 2.44 11.92
CA LEU A 69 6.05 3.00 11.97
C LEU A 69 4.98 1.91 11.86
N GLU A 70 5.15 0.91 11.00
CA GLU A 70 4.24 -0.24 10.90
C GLU A 70 4.42 -1.27 12.03
N GLY A 71 5.54 -1.22 12.76
CA GLY A 71 5.88 -2.21 13.80
C GLY A 71 6.47 -3.50 13.23
N GLY A 72 7.02 -3.43 12.02
CA GLY A 72 7.77 -4.50 11.38
C GLY A 72 9.25 -4.51 11.78
N ILE A 73 9.96 -5.58 11.42
CA ILE A 73 11.38 -5.75 11.74
C ILE A 73 12.29 -5.20 10.62
N ALA A 74 11.81 -5.17 9.38
CA ALA A 74 12.60 -4.73 8.23
C ALA A 74 11.70 -4.17 7.12
N GLY A 75 12.28 -3.28 6.32
CA GLY A 75 11.63 -2.69 5.14
C GLY A 75 12.47 -2.80 3.87
N LEU A 76 11.84 -2.67 2.72
CA LEU A 76 12.46 -2.62 1.41
C LEU A 76 11.81 -1.54 0.55
N ALA A 77 12.58 -0.53 0.17
CA ALA A 77 12.13 0.53 -0.73
C ALA A 77 12.33 0.12 -2.20
N VAL A 78 11.31 0.36 -3.02
CA VAL A 78 11.28 0.03 -4.44
C VAL A 78 10.67 1.17 -5.26
N ALA A 79 10.79 1.11 -6.58
CA ALA A 79 10.46 2.22 -7.48
C ALA A 79 8.97 2.61 -7.51
N SER A 80 8.05 1.74 -7.08
CA SER A 80 6.60 2.01 -7.07
C SER A 80 5.84 1.04 -6.18
N GLY A 81 4.58 1.37 -5.83
CA GLY A 81 3.68 0.44 -5.16
C GLY A 81 3.45 -0.85 -5.96
N MET A 82 3.32 -0.75 -7.29
CA MET A 82 3.17 -1.93 -8.14
C MET A 82 4.42 -2.82 -8.12
N ALA A 83 5.63 -2.24 -8.08
CA ALA A 83 6.86 -3.01 -7.88
C ALA A 83 6.88 -3.70 -6.50
N ALA A 84 6.38 -3.02 -5.46
CA ALA A 84 6.27 -3.60 -4.12
C ALA A 84 5.34 -4.82 -4.11
N ILE A 85 4.15 -4.72 -4.70
CA ILE A 85 3.20 -5.85 -4.81
C ILE A 85 3.83 -7.00 -5.62
N THR A 86 4.37 -6.71 -6.80
CA THR A 86 4.95 -7.72 -7.69
C THR A 86 6.11 -8.46 -7.00
N TYR A 87 7.03 -7.72 -6.39
CA TYR A 87 8.19 -8.32 -5.71
C TYR A 87 7.81 -9.10 -4.46
N THR A 88 6.77 -8.65 -3.75
CA THR A 88 6.23 -9.40 -2.61
C THR A 88 5.73 -10.77 -3.05
N ILE A 89 4.93 -10.84 -4.11
CA ILE A 89 4.43 -12.14 -4.63
C ILE A 89 5.58 -13.00 -5.14
N GLN A 90 6.49 -12.45 -5.97
CA GLN A 90 7.63 -13.19 -6.54
C GLN A 90 8.67 -13.62 -5.49
N THR A 91 8.62 -13.08 -4.28
CA THR A 91 9.47 -13.55 -3.18
C THR A 91 9.05 -14.92 -2.66
N ILE A 92 7.77 -15.28 -2.78
CA ILE A 92 7.21 -16.49 -2.15
C ILE A 92 6.48 -17.41 -3.13
N ALA A 93 6.19 -16.96 -4.35
CA ALA A 93 5.44 -17.70 -5.35
C ALA A 93 6.21 -17.81 -6.68
N GLU A 94 6.03 -18.92 -7.36
CA GLU A 94 6.57 -19.22 -8.69
C GLU A 94 5.49 -19.86 -9.59
N ALA A 95 5.85 -20.20 -10.83
CA ALA A 95 4.92 -20.82 -11.76
C ALA A 95 4.38 -22.16 -11.21
N GLY A 96 3.06 -22.29 -11.20
CA GLY A 96 2.33 -23.41 -10.63
C GLY A 96 1.73 -23.13 -9.25
N ASP A 97 2.12 -22.05 -8.61
CA ASP A 97 1.53 -21.60 -7.35
C ASP A 97 0.28 -20.75 -7.54
N ASN A 98 -0.43 -20.49 -6.46
CA ASN A 98 -1.56 -19.56 -6.43
C ASN A 98 -1.52 -18.63 -5.22
N ILE A 99 -2.25 -17.53 -5.34
CA ILE A 99 -2.61 -16.65 -4.24
C ILE A 99 -4.13 -16.44 -4.21
N ILE A 100 -4.66 -16.12 -3.06
CA ILE A 100 -6.04 -15.65 -2.92
C ILE A 100 -6.00 -14.14 -2.77
N SER A 101 -6.90 -13.43 -3.43
CA SER A 101 -7.02 -11.98 -3.30
C SER A 101 -8.46 -11.58 -3.04
N ILE A 102 -8.65 -10.66 -2.10
CA ILE A 102 -9.92 -9.95 -1.99
C ILE A 102 -10.15 -9.16 -3.28
N SER A 103 -11.39 -9.13 -3.76
CA SER A 103 -11.75 -8.58 -5.09
C SER A 103 -11.72 -7.05 -5.15
N GLU A 104 -11.93 -6.37 -4.02
CA GLU A 104 -11.98 -4.92 -3.91
C GLU A 104 -10.56 -4.33 -3.92
N LEU A 105 -10.04 -4.06 -5.13
CA LEU A 105 -8.65 -3.66 -5.36
C LEU A 105 -8.53 -2.38 -6.19
N TYR A 106 -7.41 -1.71 -6.03
CA TYR A 106 -6.94 -0.74 -7.00
C TYR A 106 -6.83 -1.37 -8.40
N GLY A 107 -7.30 -0.66 -9.43
CA GLY A 107 -7.36 -1.20 -10.80
C GLY A 107 -6.03 -1.72 -11.34
N GLY A 108 -4.89 -1.13 -10.95
CA GLY A 108 -3.56 -1.63 -11.31
C GLY A 108 -3.25 -2.99 -10.68
N THR A 109 -3.61 -3.18 -9.42
CA THR A 109 -3.45 -4.45 -8.69
C THR A 109 -4.36 -5.52 -9.29
N TYR A 110 -5.61 -5.18 -9.58
CA TYR A 110 -6.54 -6.09 -10.27
C TYR A 110 -5.97 -6.55 -11.62
N ASN A 111 -5.49 -5.62 -12.46
CA ASN A 111 -4.88 -5.98 -13.75
C ASN A 111 -3.63 -6.86 -13.60
N LEU A 112 -2.77 -6.60 -12.62
CA LEU A 112 -1.63 -7.45 -12.32
C LEU A 112 -2.10 -8.87 -11.98
N PHE A 113 -3.10 -9.01 -11.13
CA PHE A 113 -3.59 -10.28 -10.62
C PHE A 113 -4.43 -11.06 -11.63
N ALA A 114 -5.33 -10.39 -12.34
CA ALA A 114 -6.21 -11.03 -13.30
C ALA A 114 -5.52 -11.40 -14.64
N HIS A 115 -4.48 -10.63 -15.03
CA HIS A 115 -3.94 -10.77 -16.39
C HIS A 115 -2.44 -10.99 -16.46
N THR A 116 -1.64 -10.41 -15.56
CA THR A 116 -0.17 -10.48 -15.65
C THR A 116 0.38 -11.71 -14.95
N LEU A 117 0.04 -11.93 -13.68
CA LEU A 117 0.51 -13.08 -12.91
C LEU A 117 0.10 -14.43 -13.53
N PRO A 118 -1.14 -14.61 -14.05
CA PRO A 118 -1.50 -15.86 -14.74
C PRO A 118 -0.63 -16.17 -15.95
N ARG A 119 -0.17 -15.15 -16.68
CA ARG A 119 0.81 -15.35 -17.81
C ARG A 119 2.20 -15.73 -17.32
N GLN A 120 2.51 -15.48 -16.05
CA GLN A 120 3.74 -15.93 -15.39
C GLN A 120 3.56 -17.29 -14.70
N GLY A 121 2.38 -17.90 -14.83
CA GLY A 121 2.04 -19.20 -14.25
C GLY A 121 1.57 -19.15 -12.79
N ILE A 122 1.34 -17.97 -12.23
CA ILE A 122 0.80 -17.80 -10.87
C ILE A 122 -0.70 -17.54 -10.98
N GLU A 123 -1.52 -18.47 -10.48
CA GLU A 123 -2.97 -18.33 -10.43
C GLU A 123 -3.39 -17.33 -9.36
N VAL A 124 -4.42 -16.50 -9.63
CA VAL A 124 -5.01 -15.66 -8.60
C VAL A 124 -6.51 -15.99 -8.48
N ARG A 125 -6.92 -16.34 -7.28
CA ARG A 125 -8.31 -16.68 -6.92
C ARG A 125 -8.92 -15.52 -6.17
N PHE A 126 -9.96 -14.92 -6.76
CA PHE A 126 -10.63 -13.77 -6.15
C PHE A 126 -11.73 -14.22 -5.20
N ALA A 127 -11.88 -13.51 -4.08
CA ALA A 127 -12.89 -13.77 -3.05
C ALA A 127 -13.55 -12.47 -2.58
N ASP A 128 -14.76 -12.58 -2.07
CA ASP A 128 -15.42 -11.49 -1.35
C ASP A 128 -14.79 -11.33 0.05
N LYS A 129 -14.59 -10.07 0.49
CA LYS A 129 -13.94 -9.76 1.77
C LYS A 129 -14.71 -10.26 3.00
N ASP A 130 -16.02 -10.46 2.87
CA ASP A 130 -16.92 -10.84 3.95
C ASP A 130 -17.24 -12.36 3.92
N ASP A 131 -16.84 -13.10 2.86
CA ASP A 131 -17.02 -14.55 2.71
C ASP A 131 -15.80 -15.35 3.20
N PHE A 132 -15.62 -15.43 4.51
CA PHE A 132 -14.48 -16.13 5.11
C PHE A 132 -14.49 -17.65 4.87
N ASP A 133 -15.64 -18.27 4.76
CA ASP A 133 -15.75 -19.70 4.44
C ASP A 133 -15.36 -19.95 2.97
N GLY A 134 -15.76 -19.06 2.06
CA GLY A 134 -15.33 -19.09 0.67
C GLY A 134 -13.82 -18.85 0.51
N ILE A 135 -13.23 -17.91 1.27
CA ILE A 135 -11.78 -17.69 1.30
C ILE A 135 -11.07 -18.96 1.75
N GLU A 136 -11.53 -19.59 2.85
CA GLU A 136 -10.94 -20.82 3.38
C GLU A 136 -11.01 -21.98 2.36
N ALA A 137 -12.12 -22.11 1.67
CA ALA A 137 -12.34 -23.16 0.66
C ALA A 137 -11.42 -23.00 -0.58
N LEU A 138 -10.91 -21.80 -0.84
CA LEU A 138 -9.97 -21.53 -1.94
C LEU A 138 -8.52 -21.87 -1.58
N ILE A 139 -8.19 -22.09 -0.30
CA ILE A 139 -6.83 -22.41 0.13
C ILE A 139 -6.50 -23.86 -0.20
N ASP A 140 -5.39 -24.08 -0.88
CA ASP A 140 -4.82 -25.40 -1.15
C ASP A 140 -3.32 -25.47 -0.80
N GLU A 141 -2.66 -26.57 -1.15
CA GLU A 141 -1.23 -26.77 -0.85
C GLU A 141 -0.30 -25.82 -1.62
N ARG A 142 -0.76 -25.25 -2.73
CA ARG A 142 -0.04 -24.32 -3.59
C ARG A 142 -0.31 -22.85 -3.25
N THR A 143 -1.25 -22.57 -2.33
CA THR A 143 -1.58 -21.21 -1.93
C THR A 143 -0.45 -20.59 -1.13
N LYS A 144 0.11 -19.47 -1.62
CA LYS A 144 1.28 -18.81 -1.05
C LYS A 144 0.93 -17.59 -0.21
N ALA A 145 -0.21 -16.97 -0.45
CA ALA A 145 -0.65 -15.81 0.32
C ALA A 145 -2.15 -15.57 0.20
N VAL A 146 -2.70 -14.85 1.18
CA VAL A 146 -3.96 -14.11 1.06
C VAL A 146 -3.60 -12.62 0.97
N PHE A 147 -4.08 -11.95 -0.08
CA PHE A 147 -3.82 -10.52 -0.34
C PHE A 147 -5.10 -9.71 -0.16
N CYS A 148 -4.99 -8.52 0.46
CA CYS A 148 -6.06 -7.54 0.52
C CYS A 148 -5.53 -6.10 0.54
N GLU A 149 -6.39 -5.14 0.24
CA GLU A 149 -6.20 -3.74 0.64
C GLU A 149 -6.87 -3.54 2.00
N SER A 150 -6.20 -2.86 2.93
CA SER A 150 -6.74 -2.59 4.27
C SER A 150 -8.02 -1.72 4.20
N VAL A 151 -8.00 -0.73 3.30
CA VAL A 151 -9.17 0.07 2.88
C VAL A 151 -9.22 0.07 1.37
N GLY A 152 -10.31 -0.46 0.82
CA GLY A 152 -10.50 -0.63 -0.62
C GLY A 152 -10.61 0.70 -1.37
N ASN A 153 -10.08 0.76 -2.58
CA ASN A 153 -10.14 1.91 -3.48
C ASN A 153 -10.73 1.48 -4.83
N PRO A 154 -11.92 1.99 -5.24
CA PRO A 154 -12.59 3.20 -4.77
C PRO A 154 -13.68 3.01 -3.71
N SER A 155 -13.97 1.79 -3.28
CA SER A 155 -15.12 1.47 -2.42
C SER A 155 -15.09 2.13 -1.04
N GLY A 156 -13.90 2.37 -0.47
CA GLY A 156 -13.74 2.81 0.92
C GLY A 156 -14.12 1.74 1.96
N SER A 157 -14.32 0.49 1.53
CA SER A 157 -14.61 -0.65 2.40
C SER A 157 -13.44 -0.99 3.30
N VAL A 158 -13.72 -1.55 4.48
CA VAL A 158 -12.70 -1.97 5.45
C VAL A 158 -12.72 -3.48 5.61
N VAL A 159 -11.55 -4.10 5.57
CA VAL A 159 -11.40 -5.55 5.73
C VAL A 159 -11.36 -5.92 7.23
N ASP A 160 -12.02 -7.02 7.65
CA ASP A 160 -11.82 -7.58 8.99
C ASP A 160 -10.52 -8.38 9.04
N MET A 161 -9.43 -7.66 9.33
CA MET A 161 -8.07 -8.18 9.32
C MET A 161 -7.86 -9.35 10.27
N VAL A 162 -8.43 -9.28 11.46
CA VAL A 162 -8.27 -10.34 12.48
C VAL A 162 -8.88 -11.64 11.97
N ARG A 163 -10.11 -11.60 11.45
CA ARG A 163 -10.75 -12.81 10.88
C ARG A 163 -10.01 -13.34 9.66
N LEU A 164 -9.55 -12.44 8.77
CA LEU A 164 -8.79 -12.83 7.58
C LEU A 164 -7.48 -13.54 7.97
N ALA A 165 -6.74 -12.97 8.94
CA ALA A 165 -5.52 -13.56 9.45
C ALA A 165 -5.77 -14.91 10.14
N GLU A 166 -6.82 -15.04 10.93
CA GLU A 166 -7.20 -16.30 11.56
C GLU A 166 -7.46 -17.41 10.54
N VAL A 167 -8.17 -17.10 9.45
CA VAL A 167 -8.42 -18.06 8.37
C VAL A 167 -7.11 -18.46 7.67
N ALA A 168 -6.31 -17.49 7.23
CA ALA A 168 -5.06 -17.75 6.51
C ALA A 168 -4.05 -18.53 7.36
N HIS A 169 -3.83 -18.10 8.61
CA HIS A 169 -2.82 -18.70 9.49
C HIS A 169 -3.18 -20.14 9.92
N ARG A 170 -4.45 -20.51 10.04
CA ARG A 170 -4.82 -21.92 10.29
C ARG A 170 -4.27 -22.87 9.23
N HIS A 171 -4.06 -22.38 8.02
CA HIS A 171 -3.53 -23.13 6.89
C HIS A 171 -2.04 -22.87 6.62
N GLY A 172 -1.36 -22.13 7.49
CA GLY A 172 0.04 -21.75 7.30
C GLY A 172 0.27 -20.87 6.07
N VAL A 173 -0.67 -19.96 5.79
CA VAL A 173 -0.62 -19.00 4.67
C VAL A 173 -0.50 -17.59 5.24
N PRO A 174 0.48 -16.77 4.79
CA PRO A 174 0.64 -15.40 5.26
C PRO A 174 -0.40 -14.46 4.67
N VAL A 175 -0.69 -13.37 5.41
CA VAL A 175 -1.52 -12.26 4.95
C VAL A 175 -0.65 -11.09 4.49
N ILE A 176 -0.85 -10.68 3.24
CA ILE A 176 -0.21 -9.53 2.61
C ILE A 176 -1.24 -8.41 2.49
N VAL A 177 -0.90 -7.24 3.00
CA VAL A 177 -1.83 -6.10 3.06
C VAL A 177 -1.24 -4.88 2.39
N ASP A 178 -1.96 -4.32 1.42
CA ASP A 178 -1.68 -2.97 0.95
C ASP A 178 -2.33 -1.95 1.91
N ASN A 179 -1.49 -1.26 2.69
CA ASN A 179 -1.91 -0.28 3.69
C ASN A 179 -1.70 1.17 3.21
N THR A 180 -1.71 1.38 1.91
CA THR A 180 -1.47 2.68 1.28
C THR A 180 -2.45 3.75 1.75
N VAL A 181 -3.73 3.41 1.91
CA VAL A 181 -4.79 4.37 2.21
C VAL A 181 -4.80 4.79 3.67
N PRO A 182 -4.83 3.89 4.67
CA PRO A 182 -4.79 4.29 6.08
C PRO A 182 -3.45 4.87 6.52
N THR A 183 -2.35 4.39 5.95
CA THR A 183 -0.99 4.66 6.46
C THR A 183 -0.78 4.12 7.88
N PRO A 184 0.45 4.00 8.39
CA PRO A 184 0.68 3.52 9.77
C PRO A 184 0.11 4.45 10.85
N PHE A 185 -0.30 5.67 10.51
CA PHE A 185 -0.89 6.61 11.48
C PHE A 185 -2.36 6.36 11.78
N LEU A 186 -3.12 5.79 10.83
CA LEU A 186 -4.50 5.40 11.10
C LEU A 186 -4.61 3.94 11.50
N TRP A 187 -3.84 3.06 10.83
CA TRP A 187 -3.94 1.63 11.08
C TRP A 187 -2.60 0.93 10.84
N ARG A 188 -2.21 0.09 11.78
CA ARG A 188 -1.03 -0.78 11.72
C ARG A 188 -1.49 -2.23 11.59
N PRO A 189 -1.67 -2.78 10.40
CA PRO A 189 -2.21 -4.13 10.19
C PRO A 189 -1.39 -5.24 10.85
N ILE A 190 -0.07 -5.05 11.04
CA ILE A 190 0.81 -6.00 11.75
C ILE A 190 0.33 -6.28 13.19
N GLU A 191 -0.32 -5.31 13.84
CA GLU A 191 -0.89 -5.49 15.17
C GLU A 191 -2.16 -6.36 15.15
N HIS A 192 -2.70 -6.62 13.96
CA HIS A 192 -3.94 -7.35 13.76
C HIS A 192 -3.78 -8.62 12.90
N GLY A 193 -2.54 -9.10 12.72
CA GLY A 193 -2.25 -10.36 12.07
C GLY A 193 -1.73 -10.28 10.64
N ALA A 194 -1.50 -9.09 10.09
CA ALA A 194 -0.80 -8.98 8.80
C ALA A 194 0.67 -9.39 8.95
N ASP A 195 1.19 -10.13 7.97
CA ASP A 195 2.57 -10.60 7.95
C ASP A 195 3.46 -9.70 7.11
N ILE A 196 2.97 -9.26 5.96
CA ILE A 196 3.66 -8.35 5.06
C ILE A 196 2.75 -7.15 4.80
N VAL A 197 3.28 -5.95 4.95
CA VAL A 197 2.57 -4.70 4.65
C VAL A 197 3.23 -4.01 3.47
N ILE A 198 2.41 -3.52 2.56
CA ILE A 198 2.86 -2.80 1.36
C ILE A 198 2.33 -1.37 1.40
N HIS A 199 3.13 -0.45 0.91
CA HIS A 199 2.73 0.93 0.65
C HIS A 199 3.11 1.38 -0.76
N SER A 200 2.15 1.96 -1.47
CA SER A 200 2.51 2.93 -2.49
C SER A 200 2.91 4.24 -1.79
N ALA A 201 4.21 4.40 -1.51
CA ALA A 201 4.72 5.60 -0.85
C ALA A 201 4.50 6.89 -1.68
N THR A 202 4.19 6.75 -2.97
CA THR A 202 3.72 7.78 -3.90
C THR A 202 2.55 8.60 -3.34
N LYS A 203 1.68 7.95 -2.53
CA LYS A 203 0.39 8.47 -2.10
C LYS A 203 0.54 9.31 -0.82
N TYR A 204 -0.14 8.99 0.25
CA TYR A 204 -0.13 9.75 1.50
C TYR A 204 1.26 9.92 2.11
N ILE A 205 2.17 8.93 2.01
CA ILE A 205 3.52 9.02 2.55
C ILE A 205 4.26 10.20 1.91
N GLY A 206 4.35 10.23 0.57
CA GLY A 206 4.92 11.36 -0.16
C GLY A 206 4.06 12.62 -0.06
N GLY A 207 2.76 12.51 -0.29
CA GLY A 207 1.72 13.50 -0.03
C GLY A 207 1.72 14.74 -0.94
N HIS A 208 2.61 14.84 -1.92
CA HIS A 208 2.80 16.05 -2.73
C HIS A 208 2.70 15.80 -4.24
N GLY A 209 2.47 14.56 -4.67
CA GLY A 209 2.39 14.20 -6.09
C GLY A 209 3.71 14.37 -6.87
N THR A 210 4.85 14.45 -6.18
CA THR A 210 6.16 14.76 -6.78
C THR A 210 7.04 13.55 -7.02
N THR A 211 6.75 12.41 -6.36
CA THR A 211 7.65 11.26 -6.33
C THR A 211 6.88 9.96 -6.33
N ILE A 212 7.27 9.04 -7.20
CA ILE A 212 6.77 7.66 -7.20
C ILE A 212 7.70 6.80 -6.36
N GLY A 213 7.11 5.93 -5.51
CA GLY A 213 7.85 4.97 -4.72
C GLY A 213 6.94 3.91 -4.11
N GLY A 214 7.53 2.81 -3.69
CA GLY A 214 6.87 1.74 -2.95
C GLY A 214 7.72 1.28 -1.78
N VAL A 215 7.09 0.71 -0.77
CA VAL A 215 7.79 0.09 0.36
C VAL A 215 7.08 -1.21 0.73
N ILE A 216 7.88 -2.23 1.04
CA ILE A 216 7.46 -3.50 1.60
C ILE A 216 7.95 -3.53 3.05
N VAL A 217 7.11 -3.94 3.98
CA VAL A 217 7.47 -4.13 5.40
C VAL A 217 7.18 -5.56 5.80
N ASP A 218 8.17 -6.21 6.39
CA ASP A 218 8.06 -7.55 6.96
C ASP A 218 7.79 -7.46 8.47
N SER A 219 6.75 -8.12 8.94
CA SER A 219 6.46 -8.21 10.38
C SER A 219 7.52 -8.99 11.14
N GLY A 220 8.21 -9.93 10.48
CA GLY A 220 9.11 -10.90 11.10
C GLY A 220 8.41 -11.94 11.96
N LYS A 221 7.07 -12.02 11.91
CA LYS A 221 6.26 -12.89 12.79
C LYS A 221 5.82 -14.18 12.12
N PHE A 222 5.72 -14.21 10.79
CA PHE A 222 5.28 -15.41 10.10
C PHE A 222 6.34 -16.52 10.20
N PRO A 223 5.98 -17.72 10.64
CA PRO A 223 6.93 -18.81 10.92
C PRO A 223 7.33 -19.56 9.63
N TRP A 224 8.02 -18.90 8.72
CA TRP A 224 8.43 -19.44 7.42
C TRP A 224 9.10 -20.82 7.49
N ALA A 225 9.91 -21.07 8.52
CA ALA A 225 10.61 -22.33 8.71
C ALA A 225 9.66 -23.48 9.11
N GLU A 226 8.58 -23.21 9.80
CA GLU A 226 7.57 -24.22 10.18
C GLU A 226 6.75 -24.67 8.97
N HIS A 227 6.67 -23.84 7.94
CA HIS A 227 5.97 -24.10 6.68
C HIS A 227 6.91 -24.30 5.49
N ALA A 228 8.10 -24.92 5.72
CA ALA A 228 9.17 -25.06 4.75
C ALA A 228 8.72 -25.72 3.42
N GLN A 229 7.83 -26.72 3.48
CA GLN A 229 7.31 -27.38 2.28
C GLN A 229 6.47 -26.44 1.40
N ARG A 230 5.75 -25.51 2.01
CA ARG A 230 4.97 -24.49 1.29
C ARG A 230 5.86 -23.39 0.73
N PHE A 231 6.97 -23.05 1.41
CA PHE A 231 7.86 -21.94 1.05
C PHE A 231 9.31 -22.40 0.77
N PRO A 232 9.52 -23.29 -0.23
CA PRO A 232 10.87 -23.77 -0.56
C PRO A 232 11.83 -22.63 -0.93
N LEU A 233 11.34 -21.57 -1.59
CA LEU A 233 12.13 -20.40 -2.00
C LEU A 233 12.82 -19.66 -0.83
N LEU A 234 12.32 -19.81 0.39
CA LEU A 234 12.91 -19.21 1.61
C LEU A 234 13.73 -20.24 2.41
N ASN A 235 13.42 -21.53 2.26
CA ASN A 235 13.93 -22.59 3.13
C ASN A 235 15.01 -23.45 2.47
N GLU A 236 14.95 -23.64 1.14
CA GLU A 236 15.96 -24.39 0.40
C GLU A 236 17.15 -23.50 0.03
N PRO A 237 18.34 -24.10 -0.25
CA PRO A 237 19.50 -23.35 -0.71
C PRO A 237 19.22 -22.66 -2.06
N ASP A 238 19.31 -21.34 -2.09
CA ASP A 238 19.12 -20.54 -3.30
C ASP A 238 20.37 -20.62 -4.21
N VAL A 239 20.22 -21.31 -5.32
CA VAL A 239 21.31 -21.47 -6.31
C VAL A 239 21.70 -20.15 -6.97
N SER A 240 20.80 -19.16 -7.01
CA SER A 240 21.06 -17.83 -7.57
C SER A 240 21.81 -16.90 -6.61
N TYR A 241 21.90 -17.30 -5.32
CA TYR A 241 22.59 -16.51 -4.28
C TYR A 241 23.41 -17.38 -3.33
N HIS A 242 24.51 -17.95 -3.84
CA HIS A 242 25.54 -18.70 -3.08
C HIS A 242 25.03 -19.85 -2.21
N GLY A 243 23.84 -20.41 -2.48
CA GLY A 243 23.23 -21.48 -1.69
C GLY A 243 22.70 -21.04 -0.32
N VAL A 244 22.38 -19.74 -0.15
CA VAL A 244 21.75 -19.22 1.08
C VAL A 244 20.38 -19.84 1.26
N SER A 245 20.09 -20.34 2.47
CA SER A 245 18.74 -20.63 2.96
C SER A 245 18.32 -19.50 3.87
N TYR A 246 17.38 -18.65 3.39
CA TYR A 246 17.08 -17.38 4.04
C TYR A 246 16.57 -17.55 5.47
N THR A 247 15.70 -18.53 5.71
CA THR A 247 15.18 -18.82 7.05
C THR A 247 16.27 -19.27 8.04
N ARG A 248 17.24 -20.06 7.57
CA ARG A 248 18.35 -20.55 8.37
C ARG A 248 19.42 -19.46 8.59
N ASP A 249 19.80 -18.76 7.52
CA ASP A 249 21.00 -17.91 7.49
C ASP A 249 20.69 -16.45 7.88
N VAL A 250 19.44 -16.00 7.71
CA VAL A 250 18.97 -14.63 8.03
C VAL A 250 17.94 -14.62 9.16
N GLY A 251 17.20 -15.70 9.35
CA GLY A 251 16.21 -15.82 10.41
C GLY A 251 14.92 -15.02 10.14
N ALA A 252 14.49 -14.20 11.09
CA ALA A 252 13.20 -13.51 11.04
C ALA A 252 13.05 -12.55 9.82
N ALA A 253 14.16 -12.00 9.29
CA ALA A 253 14.16 -11.12 8.12
C ALA A 253 14.31 -11.89 6.79
N ALA A 254 14.08 -13.20 6.76
CA ALA A 254 14.22 -14.07 5.60
C ALA A 254 13.49 -13.54 4.36
N PHE A 255 12.26 -13.10 4.53
CA PHE A 255 11.42 -12.60 3.45
C PHE A 255 12.03 -11.33 2.81
N ILE A 256 12.35 -10.31 3.62
CA ILE A 256 12.94 -9.06 3.12
C ILE A 256 14.32 -9.28 2.52
N ALA A 257 15.13 -10.16 3.09
CA ALA A 257 16.45 -10.49 2.55
C ALA A 257 16.32 -11.07 1.13
N ARG A 258 15.44 -12.06 0.93
CA ARG A 258 15.19 -12.63 -0.40
C ARG A 258 14.59 -11.59 -1.35
N ALA A 259 13.62 -10.80 -0.92
CA ALA A 259 13.00 -9.75 -1.72
C ALA A 259 14.05 -8.76 -2.27
N ARG A 260 15.07 -8.42 -1.47
CA ARG A 260 16.17 -7.54 -1.85
C ARG A 260 17.14 -8.18 -2.85
N VAL A 261 17.57 -9.41 -2.58
CA VAL A 261 18.67 -10.02 -3.36
C VAL A 261 18.19 -10.84 -4.56
N VAL A 262 16.90 -11.12 -4.68
CA VAL A 262 16.35 -11.85 -5.85
C VAL A 262 15.47 -10.91 -6.69
N PRO A 263 14.20 -10.60 -6.38
CA PRO A 263 13.40 -9.80 -7.28
C PRO A 263 13.95 -8.38 -7.48
N LEU A 264 14.29 -7.64 -6.42
CA LEU A 264 14.81 -6.29 -6.59
C LEU A 264 16.13 -6.27 -7.36
N ARG A 265 17.11 -7.08 -6.95
CA ARG A 265 18.43 -7.13 -7.60
C ARG A 265 18.33 -7.49 -9.08
N ASN A 266 17.52 -8.49 -9.42
CA ASN A 266 17.50 -9.09 -10.75
C ASN A 266 16.58 -8.33 -11.73
N MET A 267 15.44 -7.76 -11.26
CA MET A 267 14.49 -7.03 -12.11
C MET A 267 14.68 -5.51 -12.07
N GLY A 268 15.31 -4.97 -11.01
CA GLY A 268 15.91 -3.64 -11.02
C GLY A 268 14.98 -2.46 -10.76
N ALA A 269 13.73 -2.63 -10.30
CA ALA A 269 12.85 -1.51 -9.95
C ALA A 269 13.25 -0.89 -8.60
N ALA A 270 14.48 -0.36 -8.53
CA ALA A 270 15.07 0.27 -7.36
C ALA A 270 14.62 1.72 -7.19
N LEU A 271 14.44 2.14 -5.93
CA LEU A 271 14.18 3.53 -5.61
C LEU A 271 15.49 4.33 -5.63
N SER A 272 15.49 5.52 -6.24
CA SER A 272 16.66 6.41 -6.19
C SER A 272 16.81 7.11 -4.84
N ALA A 273 18.04 7.48 -4.47
CA ALA A 273 18.31 8.23 -3.23
C ALA A 273 17.53 9.56 -3.17
N GLN A 274 17.43 10.28 -4.30
CA GLN A 274 16.63 11.50 -4.38
C GLN A 274 15.14 11.25 -4.15
N ALA A 275 14.58 10.16 -4.71
CA ALA A 275 13.18 9.80 -4.50
C ALA A 275 12.94 9.41 -3.03
N ALA A 276 13.84 8.63 -2.42
CA ALA A 276 13.75 8.27 -1.01
C ALA A 276 13.77 9.52 -0.11
N TRP A 277 14.63 10.49 -0.42
CA TRP A 277 14.70 11.74 0.31
C TRP A 277 13.41 12.57 0.20
N ASN A 278 12.81 12.67 -0.98
CA ASN A 278 11.52 13.34 -1.16
C ASN A 278 10.40 12.66 -0.35
N LEU A 279 10.40 11.32 -0.31
CA LEU A 279 9.43 10.56 0.47
C LEU A 279 9.63 10.75 1.98
N LEU A 280 10.88 10.85 2.45
CA LEU A 280 11.21 11.18 3.84
C LEU A 280 10.66 12.55 4.24
N GLN A 281 10.78 13.57 3.36
CA GLN A 281 10.19 14.90 3.61
C GLN A 281 8.66 14.82 3.81
N GLY A 282 7.96 14.05 2.97
CA GLY A 282 6.53 13.83 3.12
C GLY A 282 6.20 13.06 4.40
N LEU A 283 6.98 12.05 4.74
CA LEU A 283 6.76 11.19 5.90
C LEU A 283 6.83 11.97 7.22
N GLU A 284 7.73 12.93 7.33
CA GLU A 284 7.92 13.74 8.55
C GLU A 284 6.67 14.52 8.97
N THR A 285 5.81 14.89 8.03
CA THR A 285 4.56 15.62 8.29
C THR A 285 3.29 14.78 8.10
N LEU A 286 3.45 13.47 7.89
CA LEU A 286 2.33 12.59 7.55
C LEU A 286 1.24 12.58 8.63
N SER A 287 1.59 12.54 9.92
CA SER A 287 0.61 12.56 11.02
C SER A 287 -0.31 13.77 10.97
N LEU A 288 0.26 14.95 10.79
CA LEU A 288 -0.48 16.21 10.70
C LEU A 288 -1.40 16.24 9.47
N ARG A 289 -0.93 15.73 8.34
CA ARG A 289 -1.72 15.68 7.10
C ARG A 289 -2.87 14.71 7.21
N ILE A 290 -2.64 13.52 7.76
CA ILE A 290 -3.68 12.49 7.93
C ILE A 290 -4.77 12.96 8.88
N GLU A 291 -4.43 13.60 9.99
CA GLU A 291 -5.39 14.19 10.92
C GLU A 291 -6.31 15.21 10.21
N ARG A 292 -5.72 16.15 9.46
CA ARG A 292 -6.47 17.16 8.70
C ARG A 292 -7.30 16.52 7.59
N VAL A 293 -6.75 15.58 6.85
CA VAL A 293 -7.43 14.85 5.78
C VAL A 293 -8.67 14.13 6.33
N CYS A 294 -8.54 13.39 7.43
CA CYS A 294 -9.67 12.67 8.04
C CYS A 294 -10.75 13.62 8.55
N SER A 295 -10.35 14.74 9.17
CA SER A 295 -11.28 15.77 9.63
C SER A 295 -12.07 16.39 8.47
N ASN A 296 -11.39 16.75 7.40
CA ASN A 296 -12.02 17.29 6.19
C ASN A 296 -12.93 16.25 5.51
N THR A 297 -12.45 15.00 5.39
CA THR A 297 -13.23 13.93 4.72
C THR A 297 -14.54 13.65 5.44
N ARG A 298 -14.55 13.63 6.77
CA ARG A 298 -15.77 13.44 7.54
C ARG A 298 -16.78 14.56 7.25
N GLN A 299 -16.35 15.82 7.29
CA GLN A 299 -17.22 16.96 7.03
C GLN A 299 -17.76 16.97 5.59
N VAL A 300 -16.92 16.60 4.62
CA VAL A 300 -17.37 16.42 3.22
C VAL A 300 -18.39 15.29 3.10
N ALA A 301 -18.17 14.14 3.77
CA ALA A 301 -19.10 13.02 3.73
C ALA A 301 -20.47 13.40 4.32
N GLU A 302 -20.49 14.08 5.46
CA GLU A 302 -21.72 14.59 6.11
C GLU A 302 -22.45 15.60 5.22
N PHE A 303 -21.72 16.53 4.59
CA PHE A 303 -22.27 17.47 3.63
C PHE A 303 -22.92 16.75 2.42
N LEU A 304 -22.21 15.81 1.81
CA LEU A 304 -22.70 15.06 0.65
C LEU A 304 -23.93 14.20 1.00
N GLN A 305 -23.95 13.58 2.21
CA GLN A 305 -25.08 12.77 2.67
C GLN A 305 -26.38 13.59 2.77
N GLY A 306 -26.28 14.87 3.12
CA GLY A 306 -27.42 15.79 3.19
C GLY A 306 -27.79 16.47 1.85
N HIS A 307 -26.99 16.33 0.80
CA HIS A 307 -27.16 17.10 -0.42
C HIS A 307 -28.22 16.50 -1.38
N PRO A 308 -29.19 17.29 -1.90
CA PRO A 308 -30.32 16.79 -2.69
C PRO A 308 -29.92 16.14 -4.03
N ALA A 309 -28.76 16.50 -4.62
CA ALA A 309 -28.25 15.92 -5.86
C ALA A 309 -27.47 14.59 -5.65
N VAL A 310 -27.27 14.15 -4.41
CA VAL A 310 -26.53 12.93 -4.07
C VAL A 310 -27.49 11.78 -3.80
N ASN A 311 -27.19 10.59 -4.31
CA ASN A 311 -27.97 9.37 -4.11
C ASN A 311 -27.48 8.58 -2.89
N TRP A 312 -26.16 8.46 -2.75
CA TRP A 312 -25.51 7.65 -1.73
C TRP A 312 -24.08 8.16 -1.47
N VAL A 313 -23.57 7.87 -0.29
CA VAL A 313 -22.17 8.16 0.12
C VAL A 313 -21.57 6.90 0.70
N GLN A 314 -20.39 6.53 0.22
CA GLN A 314 -19.56 5.42 0.73
C GLN A 314 -18.37 6.00 1.47
N TYR A 315 -18.44 5.97 2.80
CA TYR A 315 -17.37 6.39 3.71
C TYR A 315 -17.55 5.70 5.05
N ALA A 316 -16.64 4.81 5.43
CA ALA A 316 -16.77 4.00 6.65
C ALA A 316 -16.76 4.81 7.96
N GLY A 317 -16.43 6.10 7.89
CA GLY A 317 -16.57 7.05 9.01
C GLY A 317 -18.01 7.46 9.33
N LEU A 318 -18.99 7.25 8.42
CA LEU A 318 -20.41 7.51 8.67
C LEU A 318 -21.03 6.35 9.46
N ALA A 319 -21.92 6.69 10.40
CA ALA A 319 -22.48 5.72 11.34
C ALA A 319 -23.38 4.64 10.71
N ASP A 320 -23.96 4.94 9.56
CA ASP A 320 -24.82 4.04 8.76
C ASP A 320 -24.07 3.18 7.75
N HIS A 321 -22.75 3.37 7.61
CA HIS A 321 -21.94 2.54 6.71
C HIS A 321 -21.75 1.13 7.28
N LYS A 322 -21.84 0.10 6.41
CA LYS A 322 -21.71 -1.32 6.81
C LYS A 322 -20.42 -1.64 7.56
N ASP A 323 -19.31 -1.00 7.20
CA ASP A 323 -17.99 -1.24 7.79
C ASP A 323 -17.64 -0.22 8.89
N HIS A 324 -18.62 0.58 9.38
CA HIS A 324 -18.37 1.59 10.42
C HIS A 324 -17.73 1.00 11.68
N GLN A 325 -18.20 -0.16 12.12
CA GLN A 325 -17.65 -0.82 13.31
C GLN A 325 -16.19 -1.26 13.11
N LEU A 326 -15.81 -1.69 11.90
CA LEU A 326 -14.43 -2.02 11.58
C LEU A 326 -13.55 -0.76 11.57
N ALA A 327 -14.05 0.35 11.01
CA ALA A 327 -13.36 1.64 11.06
C ALA A 327 -13.16 2.13 12.51
N GLN A 328 -14.18 1.98 13.37
CA GLN A 328 -14.05 2.27 14.80
C GLN A 328 -12.98 1.41 15.47
N ARG A 329 -12.98 0.11 15.18
CA ARG A 329 -12.05 -0.85 15.78
C ARG A 329 -10.60 -0.62 15.38
N TYR A 330 -10.35 -0.40 14.08
CA TYR A 330 -9.00 -0.37 13.54
C TYR A 330 -8.40 1.03 13.38
N MET A 331 -9.22 2.04 13.20
CA MET A 331 -8.81 3.41 12.88
C MET A 331 -9.36 4.47 13.85
N ASN A 332 -9.78 4.07 15.06
CA ASN A 332 -10.33 4.97 16.10
C ASN A 332 -11.45 5.88 15.57
N GLY A 333 -12.30 5.36 14.68
CA GLY A 333 -13.42 6.11 14.09
C GLY A 333 -13.04 7.04 12.95
N HIS A 334 -11.78 7.11 12.57
CA HIS A 334 -11.37 7.66 11.30
C HIS A 334 -11.58 6.61 10.20
N ALA A 335 -11.69 7.05 8.94
CA ALA A 335 -11.89 6.12 7.83
C ALA A 335 -11.16 6.55 6.55
N SER A 336 -9.99 7.17 6.71
CA SER A 336 -9.14 7.64 5.61
C SER A 336 -9.56 8.96 4.94
N GLY A 337 -8.85 9.31 3.88
CA GLY A 337 -9.10 10.51 3.05
C GLY A 337 -9.79 10.19 1.72
N ILE A 338 -10.31 8.96 1.56
CA ILE A 338 -11.04 8.55 0.36
C ILE A 338 -12.51 8.40 0.70
N LEU A 339 -13.37 8.96 -0.12
CA LEU A 339 -14.79 8.69 -0.13
C LEU A 339 -15.30 8.58 -1.57
N SER A 340 -16.39 7.86 -1.76
CA SER A 340 -17.13 7.79 -3.02
C SER A 340 -18.59 8.15 -2.81
N PHE A 341 -19.22 8.73 -3.81
CA PHE A 341 -20.64 9.05 -3.77
C PHE A 341 -21.27 8.96 -5.16
N GLY A 342 -22.57 8.75 -5.21
CA GLY A 342 -23.35 8.69 -6.42
C GLY A 342 -24.13 9.97 -6.67
N ILE A 343 -24.11 10.47 -7.92
CA ILE A 343 -24.83 11.67 -8.34
C ILE A 343 -26.14 11.29 -9.01
N LYS A 344 -27.28 11.93 -8.62
CA LYS A 344 -28.56 11.81 -9.31
C LYS A 344 -28.43 12.26 -10.77
N GLY A 345 -28.95 11.44 -11.70
CA GLY A 345 -28.80 11.68 -13.13
C GLY A 345 -27.66 10.90 -13.77
N GLY A 346 -26.99 10.03 -13.00
CA GLY A 346 -26.07 9.03 -13.53
C GLY A 346 -24.80 9.61 -14.15
N ARG A 347 -24.27 8.91 -15.15
CA ARG A 347 -22.98 9.23 -15.80
C ARG A 347 -22.90 10.64 -16.35
N GLU A 348 -23.98 11.14 -16.98
CA GLU A 348 -23.98 12.49 -17.57
C GLU A 348 -23.94 13.59 -16.52
N ALA A 349 -24.71 13.44 -15.42
CA ALA A 349 -24.67 14.38 -14.31
C ALA A 349 -23.29 14.35 -13.61
N GLY A 350 -22.71 13.16 -13.47
CA GLY A 350 -21.33 12.99 -13.00
C GLY A 350 -20.30 13.74 -13.84
N ALA A 351 -20.43 13.66 -15.18
CA ALA A 351 -19.55 14.41 -16.09
C ALA A 351 -19.73 15.93 -15.95
N ARG A 352 -20.99 16.43 -15.88
CA ARG A 352 -21.25 17.88 -15.64
C ARG A 352 -20.67 18.36 -14.32
N PHE A 353 -20.86 17.59 -13.24
CA PHE A 353 -20.25 17.86 -11.94
C PHE A 353 -18.73 17.98 -12.05
N TYR A 354 -18.10 16.98 -12.64
CA TYR A 354 -16.64 16.88 -12.78
C TYR A 354 -16.05 18.05 -13.57
N ASP A 355 -16.72 18.44 -14.67
CA ASP A 355 -16.30 19.56 -15.50
C ASP A 355 -16.49 20.92 -14.81
N ALA A 356 -17.44 21.00 -13.87
CA ALA A 356 -17.76 22.21 -13.13
C ALA A 356 -16.81 22.48 -11.93
N LEU A 357 -16.02 21.49 -11.50
CA LEU A 357 -15.04 21.69 -10.45
C LEU A 357 -14.01 22.75 -10.82
N SER A 358 -13.72 23.69 -9.91
CA SER A 358 -12.82 24.81 -10.15
C SER A 358 -11.52 24.75 -9.34
N MET A 359 -11.56 24.38 -8.07
CA MET A 359 -10.42 24.21 -7.18
C MET A 359 -10.00 22.75 -7.09
N ILE A 360 -10.94 21.83 -6.93
CA ILE A 360 -10.70 20.39 -6.81
C ILE A 360 -10.13 19.87 -8.12
N LEU A 361 -8.97 19.23 -8.04
CA LEU A 361 -8.23 18.78 -9.21
C LEU A 361 -8.86 17.54 -9.84
N ARG A 362 -9.01 17.57 -11.17
CA ARG A 362 -9.52 16.48 -11.99
C ARG A 362 -8.37 15.58 -12.42
N LEU A 363 -8.09 14.53 -11.66
CA LEU A 363 -6.98 13.62 -11.94
C LEU A 363 -7.14 12.27 -11.23
N VAL A 364 -6.34 11.30 -11.66
CA VAL A 364 -6.33 9.95 -11.11
C VAL A 364 -5.16 9.83 -10.11
N ASN A 365 -5.34 10.37 -8.92
CA ASN A 365 -4.42 10.19 -7.79
C ASN A 365 -5.22 10.08 -6.48
N ILE A 366 -4.53 9.75 -5.39
CA ILE A 366 -5.04 9.78 -4.02
C ILE A 366 -3.93 10.24 -3.08
N GLY A 367 -4.29 10.74 -1.92
CA GLY A 367 -3.32 11.05 -0.86
C GLY A 367 -2.42 12.25 -1.13
N ASP A 368 -2.76 13.08 -2.11
CA ASP A 368 -2.11 14.38 -2.32
C ASP A 368 -2.59 15.38 -1.24
N ALA A 369 -1.77 16.37 -0.92
CA ALA A 369 -2.15 17.49 -0.08
C ALA A 369 -3.32 18.31 -0.67
N LYS A 370 -3.51 18.23 -2.00
CA LYS A 370 -4.61 18.85 -2.74
C LYS A 370 -5.76 17.85 -2.94
N THR A 371 -6.99 18.34 -2.74
CA THR A 371 -8.19 17.57 -3.03
C THR A 371 -8.29 17.25 -4.51
N CYS A 372 -8.56 15.98 -4.83
CA CYS A 372 -8.74 15.52 -6.21
C CYS A 372 -9.97 14.63 -6.36
N SER A 373 -10.52 14.68 -7.57
CA SER A 373 -11.72 13.94 -7.98
C SER A 373 -11.43 13.05 -9.20
N SER A 374 -12.08 11.92 -9.25
CA SER A 374 -12.13 11.05 -10.44
C SER A 374 -13.52 10.43 -10.60
N ILE A 375 -13.86 10.06 -11.83
CA ILE A 375 -15.04 9.25 -12.16
C ILE A 375 -14.52 7.89 -12.58
N PRO A 376 -14.51 6.87 -11.70
CA PRO A 376 -13.90 5.57 -11.99
C PRO A 376 -14.37 4.93 -13.30
N ALA A 377 -15.67 4.94 -13.57
CA ALA A 377 -16.25 4.38 -14.79
C ALA A 377 -15.80 5.08 -16.09
N LEU A 378 -15.33 6.33 -16.02
CA LEU A 378 -14.82 7.08 -17.18
C LEU A 378 -13.28 7.11 -17.24
N THR A 379 -12.59 6.72 -16.17
CA THR A 379 -11.14 6.86 -16.04
C THR A 379 -10.46 5.53 -15.73
N THR A 380 -10.31 5.17 -14.46
CA THR A 380 -9.53 4.02 -13.99
C THR A 380 -10.11 2.65 -14.39
N HIS A 381 -11.42 2.57 -14.64
CA HIS A 381 -12.15 1.33 -14.98
C HIS A 381 -12.82 1.40 -16.34
N ARG A 382 -12.40 2.33 -17.20
CA ARG A 382 -13.03 2.58 -18.52
C ARG A 382 -13.03 1.36 -19.44
N GLN A 383 -12.07 0.47 -19.30
CA GLN A 383 -11.96 -0.76 -20.08
C GLN A 383 -12.91 -1.88 -19.62
N LEU A 384 -13.54 -1.74 -18.46
CA LEU A 384 -14.46 -2.74 -17.92
C LEU A 384 -15.87 -2.53 -18.50
N ASN A 385 -16.57 -3.63 -18.76
CA ASN A 385 -18.01 -3.61 -19.10
C ASN A 385 -18.85 -3.40 -17.83
N ASP A 386 -20.17 -3.26 -17.96
CA ASP A 386 -21.05 -2.94 -16.83
C ASP A 386 -21.10 -4.05 -15.76
N GLU A 387 -20.94 -5.33 -16.13
CA GLU A 387 -20.86 -6.46 -15.22
C GLU A 387 -19.54 -6.46 -14.44
N GLU A 388 -18.44 -6.24 -15.14
CA GLU A 388 -17.11 -6.11 -14.53
C GLU A 388 -17.01 -4.89 -13.62
N LEU A 389 -17.66 -3.76 -14.00
CA LEU A 389 -17.76 -2.58 -13.14
C LEU A 389 -18.53 -2.89 -11.85
N ALA A 390 -19.67 -3.58 -11.96
CA ALA A 390 -20.46 -3.98 -10.79
C ALA A 390 -19.68 -4.92 -9.85
N ASN A 391 -18.94 -5.89 -10.41
CA ASN A 391 -18.09 -6.80 -9.66
C ASN A 391 -16.90 -6.08 -8.98
N ALA A 392 -16.42 -4.99 -9.57
CA ALA A 392 -15.41 -4.11 -8.98
C ALA A 392 -15.99 -3.08 -7.98
N GLY A 393 -17.31 -3.13 -7.70
CA GLY A 393 -17.98 -2.19 -6.81
C GLY A 393 -18.07 -0.77 -7.38
N VAL A 394 -17.98 -0.59 -8.71
CA VAL A 394 -18.03 0.70 -9.39
C VAL A 394 -19.36 0.89 -10.09
N THR A 395 -20.12 1.94 -9.73
CA THR A 395 -21.37 2.28 -10.39
C THR A 395 -21.16 3.40 -11.41
N ALA A 396 -22.07 3.50 -12.38
CA ALA A 396 -21.98 4.49 -13.46
C ALA A 396 -22.10 5.94 -12.99
N ASP A 397 -22.74 6.18 -11.83
CA ASP A 397 -22.94 7.46 -11.17
C ASP A 397 -21.86 7.80 -10.14
N MET A 398 -20.89 6.90 -9.94
CA MET A 398 -19.86 7.03 -8.91
C MET A 398 -18.86 8.15 -9.23
N VAL A 399 -18.69 9.02 -8.24
CA VAL A 399 -17.55 9.96 -8.14
C VAL A 399 -16.74 9.59 -6.93
N ARG A 400 -15.42 9.47 -7.10
CA ARG A 400 -14.47 9.29 -6.00
C ARG A 400 -13.73 10.60 -5.72
N LEU A 401 -13.68 10.97 -4.43
CA LEU A 401 -12.86 12.06 -3.92
C LEU A 401 -11.67 11.50 -3.12
N SER A 402 -10.53 12.13 -3.27
CA SER A 402 -9.41 12.05 -2.32
C SER A 402 -9.23 13.43 -1.73
N ILE A 403 -9.59 13.56 -0.47
CA ILE A 403 -9.66 14.85 0.22
C ILE A 403 -8.26 15.26 0.67
N GLY A 404 -7.95 16.53 0.47
CA GLY A 404 -6.69 17.17 0.85
C GLY A 404 -6.76 17.94 2.16
N ILE A 405 -5.80 18.85 2.32
CA ILE A 405 -5.63 19.65 3.57
C ILE A 405 -6.05 21.10 3.42
N GLU A 406 -6.74 21.46 2.33
CA GLU A 406 -7.30 22.80 2.12
C GLU A 406 -8.28 23.18 3.24
N HIS A 407 -8.68 24.45 3.30
CA HIS A 407 -9.72 24.86 4.21
C HIS A 407 -11.04 24.17 3.83
N ILE A 408 -11.72 23.61 4.83
CA ILE A 408 -12.93 22.80 4.58
C ILE A 408 -14.04 23.59 3.86
N ASP A 409 -14.21 24.85 4.20
CA ASP A 409 -15.24 25.69 3.56
C ASP A 409 -14.99 25.87 2.06
N ASP A 410 -13.72 25.94 1.63
CA ASP A 410 -13.36 26.05 0.22
C ASP A 410 -13.66 24.74 -0.52
N ILE A 411 -13.37 23.58 0.11
CA ILE A 411 -13.70 22.27 -0.45
C ILE A 411 -15.22 22.13 -0.63
N ILE A 412 -16.00 22.45 0.42
CA ILE A 412 -17.47 22.37 0.39
C ILE A 412 -18.04 23.35 -0.63
N ALA A 413 -17.54 24.57 -0.70
CA ALA A 413 -18.01 25.57 -1.67
C ALA A 413 -17.80 25.13 -3.13
N ASP A 414 -16.66 24.49 -3.44
CA ASP A 414 -16.40 23.98 -4.79
C ASP A 414 -17.30 22.77 -5.13
N LEU A 415 -17.55 21.87 -4.16
CA LEU A 415 -18.48 20.76 -4.32
C LEU A 415 -19.93 21.26 -4.52
N GLU A 416 -20.39 22.20 -3.69
CA GLU A 416 -21.72 22.79 -3.76
C GLU A 416 -21.99 23.43 -5.11
N GLN A 417 -21.09 24.33 -5.57
CA GLN A 417 -21.27 25.00 -6.87
C GLN A 417 -21.25 24.01 -8.04
N ALA A 418 -20.48 22.91 -7.96
CA ALA A 418 -20.42 21.89 -8.99
C ALA A 418 -21.66 21.00 -8.98
N LEU A 419 -22.17 20.60 -7.82
CA LEU A 419 -23.40 19.81 -7.65
C LEU A 419 -24.62 20.59 -8.15
N ASN A 420 -24.69 21.90 -7.94
CA ASN A 420 -25.78 22.77 -8.43
C ASN A 420 -25.85 22.83 -9.97
N LYS A 421 -24.83 22.39 -10.69
CA LYS A 421 -24.82 22.31 -12.17
C LYS A 421 -25.17 20.92 -12.72
N THR A 422 -25.52 19.98 -11.85
CA THR A 422 -25.91 18.62 -12.28
C THR A 422 -27.39 18.50 -12.67
N THR A 423 -28.19 19.45 -12.21
CA THR A 423 -29.65 19.56 -12.50
C THR A 423 -29.94 20.16 -13.87
#